data_3a6c2cd2c09f6856262ab7698f5ba130
#
_entry.id   3a6c2cd2c09f6856262ab7698f5ba130
#
_cell.length_a   1.000
_cell.length_b   1.000
_cell.length_c   1.000
_cell.angle_alpha   90.00
_cell.angle_beta   90.00
_cell.angle_gamma   90.00
#
_symmetry.space_group_name_H-M   'P 1'
#
loop_
_entity.id
_entity.type
_entity.pdbx_description
1 polymer ?
#
loop_
_entity_poly.entity_id
_entity_poly.type
_entity_poly.pdbx_seq_one_letter_code
_entity_poly.pdbx_strand_id
1 'polypeptide(L)'
;MIDNTFTLISRIDGEIRRFITEELAKEGITDIVPSHGAIIVELMKHGQLPMNELARHIDRTPQTVTSLVKKLVKSGYVETGKAPEDNRVTMAALTDPGARLAATLCRISEEIYEHQYQGIPGDEIVVLRSALARMHANFAENGFKDTESMG
;
A
#
# COMPACT_ATOMS: atom_id res chain seq x y z
N MET A 1 -25.52 -20.27 4.34
CA MET A 1 -25.15 -19.20 5.32
C MET A 1 -24.64 -18.00 4.54
N ILE A 2 -25.16 -16.82 4.81
CA ILE A 2 -24.63 -15.60 4.20
C ILE A 2 -23.55 -15.08 5.14
N ASP A 3 -22.30 -15.17 4.68
CA ASP A 3 -21.14 -14.65 5.40
C ASP A 3 -21.00 -13.15 5.09
N ASN A 4 -20.89 -12.32 6.12
CA ASN A 4 -20.73 -10.87 5.98
C ASN A 4 -19.25 -10.41 6.08
N THR A 5 -18.31 -11.33 6.17
CA THR A 5 -16.87 -11.01 6.31
C THR A 5 -16.38 -10.08 5.23
N PHE A 6 -16.70 -10.38 3.96
CA PHE A 6 -16.33 -9.53 2.83
C PHE A 6 -16.92 -8.10 2.97
N THR A 7 -18.19 -8.02 3.40
CA THR A 7 -18.84 -6.72 3.61
C THR A 7 -18.15 -5.90 4.70
N LEU A 8 -17.76 -6.55 5.80
CA LEU A 8 -17.03 -5.87 6.88
C LEU A 8 -15.66 -5.39 6.43
N ILE A 9 -14.89 -6.23 5.73
CA ILE A 9 -13.59 -5.87 5.18
C ILE A 9 -13.72 -4.68 4.22
N SER A 10 -14.69 -4.72 3.31
CA SER A 10 -14.94 -3.67 2.34
C SER A 10 -15.32 -2.33 2.99
N ARG A 11 -16.15 -2.37 4.04
CA ARG A 11 -16.52 -1.15 4.78
C ARG A 11 -15.33 -0.56 5.51
N ILE A 12 -14.52 -1.38 6.19
CA ILE A 12 -13.31 -0.93 6.88
C ILE A 12 -12.32 -0.31 5.88
N ASP A 13 -12.06 -0.96 4.75
CA ASP A 13 -11.21 -0.43 3.69
C ASP A 13 -11.71 0.94 3.19
N GLY A 14 -13.01 1.06 2.98
CA GLY A 14 -13.64 2.32 2.56
C GLY A 14 -13.46 3.46 3.57
N GLU A 15 -13.65 3.18 4.86
CA GLU A 15 -13.44 4.17 5.93
C GLU A 15 -11.98 4.59 6.05
N ILE A 16 -11.05 3.65 5.97
CA ILE A 16 -9.61 3.93 6.00
C ILE A 16 -9.20 4.80 4.82
N ARG A 17 -9.65 4.46 3.60
CA ARG A 17 -9.34 5.27 2.39
C ARG A 17 -9.88 6.67 2.49
N ARG A 18 -11.10 6.83 2.98
CA ARG A 18 -11.71 8.14 3.21
C ARG A 18 -10.88 8.95 4.20
N PHE A 19 -10.51 8.38 5.33
CA PHE A 19 -9.69 9.04 6.35
C PHE A 19 -8.35 9.51 5.79
N ILE A 20 -7.63 8.64 5.06
CA ILE A 20 -6.36 9.00 4.41
C ILE A 20 -6.55 10.20 3.49
N THR A 21 -7.59 10.17 2.65
CA THR A 21 -7.88 11.25 1.70
C THR A 21 -8.17 12.57 2.41
N GLU A 22 -8.98 12.54 3.47
CA GLU A 22 -9.32 13.72 4.26
C GLU A 22 -8.10 14.32 4.98
N GLU A 23 -7.25 13.48 5.57
CA GLU A 23 -6.03 13.93 6.26
C GLU A 23 -5.01 14.54 5.28
N LEU A 24 -4.82 13.93 4.13
CA LEU A 24 -3.96 14.49 3.07
C LEU A 24 -4.51 15.83 2.55
N ALA A 25 -5.83 15.94 2.37
CA ALA A 25 -6.46 17.16 1.91
C ALA A 25 -6.28 18.35 2.90
N LYS A 26 -6.22 18.09 4.21
CA LYS A 26 -5.91 19.11 5.22
C LYS A 26 -4.53 19.75 5.01
N GLU A 27 -3.59 19.02 4.42
CA GLU A 27 -2.25 19.50 4.09
C GLU A 27 -2.13 19.98 2.62
N GLY A 28 -3.27 20.09 1.92
CA GLY A 28 -3.31 20.53 0.52
C GLY A 28 -2.88 19.46 -0.48
N ILE A 29 -2.78 18.19 -0.06
CA ILE A 29 -2.38 17.07 -0.89
C ILE A 29 -3.64 16.38 -1.40
N THR A 30 -3.93 16.53 -2.71
CA THR A 30 -5.15 16.01 -3.34
C THR A 30 -4.89 15.06 -4.50
N ASP A 31 -3.64 14.88 -4.88
CA ASP A 31 -3.20 14.09 -6.05
C ASP A 31 -2.63 12.72 -5.67
N ILE A 32 -2.70 12.34 -4.39
CA ILE A 32 -2.19 11.08 -3.87
C ILE A 32 -3.34 10.12 -3.56
N VAL A 33 -3.23 8.89 -4.05
CA VAL A 33 -4.10 7.76 -3.73
C VAL A 33 -3.35 6.74 -2.87
N PRO A 34 -4.05 5.85 -2.13
CA PRO A 34 -3.40 4.89 -1.23
C PRO A 34 -2.28 4.04 -1.86
N SER A 35 -2.41 3.68 -3.14
CA SER A 35 -1.35 2.94 -3.86
C SER A 35 -0.05 3.72 -4.02
N HIS A 36 -0.13 5.06 -4.17
CA HIS A 36 1.04 5.94 -4.14
C HIS A 36 1.70 5.97 -2.75
N GLY A 37 0.87 5.96 -1.71
CA GLY A 37 1.34 5.93 -0.33
C GLY A 37 2.20 4.71 -0.02
N ALA A 38 1.84 3.55 -0.54
CA ALA A 38 2.63 2.32 -0.38
C ALA A 38 4.06 2.48 -0.96
N ILE A 39 4.19 3.10 -2.13
CA ILE A 39 5.50 3.38 -2.75
C ILE A 39 6.32 4.33 -1.88
N ILE A 40 5.73 5.43 -1.43
CA ILE A 40 6.40 6.44 -0.59
C ILE A 40 6.93 5.79 0.69
N VAL A 41 6.13 4.96 1.36
CA VAL A 41 6.51 4.29 2.60
C VAL A 41 7.65 3.28 2.37
N GLU A 42 7.61 2.51 1.29
CA GLU A 42 8.69 1.57 0.98
C GLU A 42 10.01 2.29 0.65
N LEU A 43 9.96 3.36 -0.11
CA LEU A 43 11.17 4.17 -0.38
C LEU A 43 11.71 4.85 0.88
N MET A 44 10.84 5.26 1.80
CA MET A 44 11.26 5.80 3.10
C MET A 44 12.04 4.75 3.92
N LYS A 45 11.54 3.50 3.96
CA LYS A 45 12.15 2.40 4.72
C LYS A 45 13.52 2.00 4.18
N HIS A 46 13.69 2.01 2.86
CA HIS A 46 14.86 1.46 2.17
C HIS A 46 15.80 2.51 1.58
N GLY A 47 15.44 3.78 1.59
CA GLY A 47 16.18 4.89 1.00
C GLY A 47 16.02 4.97 -0.51
N GLN A 48 16.45 3.96 -1.23
CA GLN A 48 16.24 3.79 -2.67
C GLN A 48 16.04 2.33 -3.02
N LEU A 49 15.27 2.06 -4.05
CA LEU A 49 14.97 0.70 -4.52
C LEU A 49 14.99 0.62 -6.04
N PRO A 50 15.46 -0.51 -6.60
CA PRO A 50 15.19 -0.85 -8.00
C PRO A 50 13.67 -0.98 -8.22
N MET A 51 13.20 -0.56 -9.39
CA MET A 51 11.77 -0.59 -9.73
C MET A 51 11.15 -1.99 -9.61
N ASN A 52 11.90 -3.05 -9.96
CA ASN A 52 11.43 -4.43 -9.85
C ASN A 52 11.28 -4.89 -8.39
N GLU A 53 12.17 -4.45 -7.49
CA GLU A 53 12.04 -4.73 -6.06
C GLU A 53 10.87 -3.98 -5.44
N LEU A 54 10.68 -2.73 -5.82
CA LEU A 54 9.54 -1.94 -5.38
C LEU A 54 8.22 -2.62 -5.75
N ALA A 55 8.11 -3.18 -6.98
CA ALA A 55 6.95 -3.93 -7.42
C ALA A 55 6.67 -5.17 -6.54
N ARG A 56 7.70 -5.90 -6.15
CA ARG A 56 7.56 -7.05 -5.24
C ARG A 56 7.11 -6.62 -3.85
N HIS A 57 7.69 -5.56 -3.30
CA HIS A 57 7.40 -5.09 -1.95
C HIS A 57 5.95 -4.64 -1.77
N ILE A 58 5.37 -4.00 -2.80
CA ILE A 58 3.99 -3.52 -2.73
C ILE A 58 2.97 -4.47 -3.35
N ASP A 59 3.40 -5.64 -3.82
CA ASP A 59 2.55 -6.67 -4.46
C ASP A 59 1.73 -6.10 -5.62
N ARG A 60 2.42 -5.48 -6.58
CA ARG A 60 1.85 -4.92 -7.81
C ARG A 60 2.66 -5.33 -9.02
N THR A 61 2.04 -5.31 -10.19
CA THR A 61 2.73 -5.59 -11.44
C THR A 61 3.76 -4.50 -11.75
N PRO A 62 4.86 -4.82 -12.47
CA PRO A 62 5.84 -3.83 -12.90
C PRO A 62 5.24 -2.67 -13.69
N GLN A 63 4.23 -2.93 -14.52
CA GLN A 63 3.52 -1.89 -15.30
C GLN A 63 2.76 -0.93 -14.38
N THR A 64 2.06 -1.44 -13.39
CA THR A 64 1.35 -0.63 -12.39
C THR A 64 2.32 0.25 -11.63
N VAL A 65 3.44 -0.30 -11.15
CA VAL A 65 4.47 0.45 -10.42
C VAL A 65 5.09 1.53 -11.30
N THR A 66 5.41 1.23 -12.55
CA THR A 66 5.94 2.21 -13.49
C THR A 66 4.98 3.38 -13.66
N SER A 67 3.69 3.12 -13.81
CA SER A 67 2.65 4.14 -13.92
C SER A 67 2.53 5.01 -12.67
N LEU A 68 2.50 4.37 -11.50
CA LEU A 68 2.42 5.07 -10.20
C LEU A 68 3.66 5.94 -9.95
N VAL A 69 4.85 5.41 -10.20
CA VAL A 69 6.11 6.14 -10.02
C VAL A 69 6.20 7.32 -10.97
N LYS A 70 5.80 7.18 -12.24
CA LYS A 70 5.74 8.32 -13.18
C LYS A 70 4.89 9.47 -12.64
N LYS A 71 3.75 9.17 -12.05
CA LYS A 71 2.87 10.17 -11.47
C LYS A 71 3.52 10.85 -10.25
N LEU A 72 4.20 10.07 -9.39
CA LEU A 72 4.93 10.61 -8.24
C LEU A 72 6.14 11.45 -8.64
N VAL A 73 6.81 11.11 -9.72
CA VAL A 73 7.90 11.94 -10.31
C VAL A 73 7.33 13.25 -10.83
N LYS A 74 6.22 13.21 -11.56
CA LYS A 74 5.54 14.42 -12.06
C LYS A 74 5.09 15.34 -10.93
N SER A 75 4.62 14.78 -9.82
CA SER A 75 4.21 15.53 -8.63
C SER A 75 5.39 15.98 -7.75
N GLY A 76 6.62 15.58 -8.07
CA GLY A 76 7.83 16.01 -7.37
C GLY A 76 8.17 15.23 -6.10
N TYR A 77 7.51 14.12 -5.80
CA TYR A 77 7.75 13.32 -4.58
C TYR A 77 8.82 12.25 -4.74
N VAL A 78 9.06 11.80 -5.96
CA VAL A 78 10.01 10.73 -6.28
C VAL A 78 10.92 11.20 -7.41
N GLU A 79 12.16 10.77 -7.37
CA GLU A 79 13.11 10.87 -8.48
C GLU A 79 13.57 9.49 -8.90
N THR A 80 13.91 9.35 -10.17
CA THR A 80 14.42 8.11 -10.74
C THR A 80 15.75 8.35 -11.42
N GLY A 81 16.60 7.34 -11.46
CA GLY A 81 17.90 7.37 -12.13
C GLY A 81 18.39 5.96 -12.43
N LYS A 82 19.46 5.89 -13.19
CA LYS A 82 20.09 4.60 -13.48
C LYS A 82 20.96 4.16 -12.32
N ALA A 83 20.97 2.85 -12.03
CA ALA A 83 21.89 2.29 -11.05
C ALA A 83 23.33 2.51 -11.52
N PRO A 84 24.25 2.93 -10.63
CA PRO A 84 25.66 3.16 -11.00
C PRO A 84 26.35 1.93 -11.57
N GLU A 85 25.92 0.75 -11.18
CA GLU A 85 26.52 -0.54 -11.53
C GLU A 85 25.91 -1.17 -12.80
N ASP A 86 24.66 -0.82 -13.13
CA ASP A 86 23.94 -1.37 -14.29
C ASP A 86 22.93 -0.36 -14.84
N ASN A 87 23.23 0.19 -16.01
CA ASN A 87 22.35 1.16 -16.69
C ASN A 87 20.98 0.60 -17.13
N ARG A 88 20.79 -0.71 -17.05
CA ARG A 88 19.48 -1.35 -17.33
C ARG A 88 18.54 -1.27 -16.15
N VAL A 89 19.06 -1.02 -14.94
CA VAL A 89 18.27 -0.94 -13.70
C VAL A 89 17.93 0.51 -13.43
N THR A 90 16.62 0.77 -13.28
CA THR A 90 16.10 2.07 -12.83
C THR A 90 15.87 2.02 -11.34
N MET A 91 16.47 2.98 -10.62
CA MET A 91 16.32 3.19 -9.19
C MET A 91 15.30 4.29 -8.94
N ALA A 92 14.53 4.15 -7.87
CA ALA A 92 13.63 5.19 -7.37
C ALA A 92 14.04 5.60 -5.95
N ALA A 93 13.92 6.88 -5.65
CA ALA A 93 14.19 7.45 -4.33
C ALA A 93 13.24 8.62 -4.04
N LEU A 94 13.07 8.95 -2.76
CA LEU A 94 12.29 10.12 -2.36
C LEU A 94 13.08 11.41 -2.62
N THR A 95 12.36 12.44 -3.05
CA THR A 95 12.83 13.83 -2.97
C THR A 95 12.59 14.40 -1.57
N ASP A 96 13.05 15.63 -1.30
CA ASP A 96 12.73 16.31 -0.03
C ASP A 96 11.20 16.47 0.18
N PRO A 97 10.40 16.90 -0.81
CA PRO A 97 8.94 16.85 -0.70
C PRO A 97 8.39 15.44 -0.46
N GLY A 98 8.98 14.41 -1.09
CA GLY A 98 8.63 13.01 -0.87
C GLY A 98 8.89 12.55 0.55
N ALA A 99 10.00 12.96 1.16
CA ALA A 99 10.31 12.65 2.55
C ALA A 99 9.31 13.31 3.52
N ARG A 100 8.88 14.53 3.24
CA ARG A 100 7.82 15.20 4.02
C ARG A 100 6.48 14.50 3.88
N LEU A 101 6.11 14.08 2.68
CA LEU A 101 4.91 13.28 2.45
C LEU A 101 4.97 11.95 3.22
N ALA A 102 6.13 11.29 3.24
CA ALA A 102 6.33 10.06 4.01
C ALA A 102 6.07 10.26 5.50
N ALA A 103 6.54 11.36 6.08
CA ALA A 103 6.28 11.69 7.49
C ALA A 103 4.78 11.89 7.76
N THR A 104 4.07 12.58 6.86
CA THR A 104 2.60 12.74 6.93
C THR A 104 1.89 11.40 6.87
N LEU A 105 2.28 10.52 5.94
CA LEU A 105 1.68 9.19 5.81
C LEU A 105 1.94 8.31 7.02
N CYS A 106 3.12 8.40 7.65
CA CYS A 106 3.41 7.70 8.90
C CYS A 106 2.48 8.15 10.03
N ARG A 107 2.30 9.46 10.20
CA ARG A 107 1.35 10.00 11.19
C ARG A 107 -0.07 9.48 10.95
N ILE A 108 -0.55 9.56 9.73
CA ILE A 108 -1.88 9.05 9.34
C ILE A 108 -1.99 7.55 9.65
N SER A 109 -0.95 6.77 9.37
CA SER A 109 -0.92 5.33 9.65
C SER A 109 -1.01 5.04 11.14
N GLU A 110 -0.33 5.82 11.98
CA GLU A 110 -0.43 5.70 13.44
C GLU A 110 -1.84 6.01 13.96
N GLU A 111 -2.46 7.07 13.47
CA GLU A 111 -3.83 7.43 13.82
C GLU A 111 -4.84 6.35 13.40
N ILE A 112 -4.67 5.77 12.20
CA ILE A 112 -5.48 4.63 11.75
C ILE A 112 -5.29 3.44 12.69
N TYR A 113 -4.04 3.11 13.04
CA TYR A 113 -3.73 2.00 13.92
C TYR A 113 -4.43 2.15 15.28
N GLU A 114 -4.33 3.30 15.90
CA GLU A 114 -4.96 3.58 17.17
C GLU A 114 -6.49 3.48 17.09
N HIS A 115 -7.06 4.08 16.05
CA HIS A 115 -8.52 4.13 15.89
C HIS A 115 -9.12 2.77 15.55
N GLN A 116 -8.52 2.03 14.62
CA GLN A 116 -9.06 0.73 14.17
C GLN A 116 -9.02 -0.34 15.25
N TYR A 117 -8.10 -0.26 16.19
CA TYR A 117 -7.95 -1.25 17.26
C TYR A 117 -8.48 -0.78 18.61
N GLN A 118 -9.12 0.37 18.67
CA GLN A 118 -9.69 0.88 19.90
C GLN A 118 -10.67 -0.13 20.52
N GLY A 119 -10.41 -0.54 21.76
CA GLY A 119 -11.24 -1.49 22.48
C GLY A 119 -11.08 -2.96 22.08
N ILE A 120 -10.13 -3.29 21.19
CA ILE A 120 -9.81 -4.67 20.80
C ILE A 120 -8.56 -5.14 21.56
N PRO A 121 -8.63 -6.25 22.32
CA PRO A 121 -7.48 -6.80 23.01
C PRO A 121 -6.33 -7.20 22.06
N GLY A 122 -5.09 -7.10 22.54
CA GLY A 122 -3.92 -7.36 21.70
C GLY A 122 -3.82 -8.80 21.16
N ASP A 123 -4.27 -9.77 21.91
CA ASP A 123 -4.35 -11.17 21.49
C ASP A 123 -5.38 -11.38 20.36
N GLU A 124 -6.52 -10.70 20.41
CA GLU A 124 -7.51 -10.72 19.32
C GLU A 124 -6.96 -10.05 18.05
N ILE A 125 -6.18 -8.97 18.18
CA ILE A 125 -5.51 -8.32 17.03
C ILE A 125 -4.56 -9.29 16.34
N VAL A 126 -3.77 -10.05 17.09
CA VAL A 126 -2.85 -11.06 16.53
C VAL A 126 -3.61 -12.13 15.76
N VAL A 127 -4.70 -12.65 16.34
CA VAL A 127 -5.55 -13.67 15.68
C VAL A 127 -6.20 -13.11 14.41
N LEU A 128 -6.75 -11.90 14.48
CA LEU A 128 -7.36 -11.21 13.32
C LEU A 128 -6.36 -11.06 12.16
N ARG A 129 -5.16 -10.54 12.46
CA ARG A 129 -4.13 -10.33 11.42
C ARG A 129 -3.68 -11.64 10.79
N SER A 130 -3.51 -12.70 11.60
CA SER A 130 -3.20 -14.04 11.11
C SER A 130 -4.29 -14.61 10.22
N ALA A 131 -5.56 -14.45 10.60
CA ALA A 131 -6.69 -14.90 9.81
C ALA A 131 -6.79 -14.17 8.47
N LEU A 132 -6.66 -12.83 8.47
CA LEU A 132 -6.67 -12.02 7.26
C LEU A 132 -5.52 -12.39 6.30
N ALA A 133 -4.32 -12.63 6.83
CA ALA A 133 -3.17 -13.06 6.04
C ALA A 133 -3.44 -14.41 5.34
N ARG A 134 -4.03 -15.37 6.05
CA ARG A 134 -4.41 -16.67 5.46
C ARG A 134 -5.53 -16.53 4.43
N MET A 135 -6.51 -15.69 4.68
CA MET A 135 -7.56 -15.41 3.69
C MET A 135 -6.96 -14.85 2.40
N HIS A 136 -6.05 -13.89 2.51
CA HIS A 136 -5.33 -13.33 1.36
C HIS A 136 -4.53 -14.42 0.61
N ALA A 137 -3.76 -15.24 1.32
CA ALA A 137 -2.99 -16.33 0.72
C ALA A 137 -3.88 -17.35 -0.01
N ASN A 138 -5.05 -17.68 0.54
CA ASN A 138 -5.99 -18.60 -0.11
C ASN A 138 -6.45 -18.10 -1.49
N PHE A 139 -6.65 -16.80 -1.66
CA PHE A 139 -6.98 -16.21 -2.96
C PHE A 139 -5.77 -16.14 -3.90
N ALA A 140 -4.59 -15.82 -3.38
CA ALA A 140 -3.37 -15.71 -4.17
C ALA A 140 -2.88 -17.06 -4.72
N GLU A 141 -2.98 -18.13 -3.91
CA GLU A 141 -2.46 -19.45 -4.27
C GLU A 141 -3.44 -20.30 -5.08
N ASN A 142 -4.73 -20.19 -4.78
CA ASN A 142 -5.73 -21.10 -5.36
C ASN A 142 -6.65 -20.44 -6.38
N GLY A 143 -6.74 -19.12 -6.42
CA GLY A 143 -7.75 -18.42 -7.21
C GLY A 143 -9.17 -18.85 -6.86
N PHE A 144 -10.13 -18.48 -7.68
CA PHE A 144 -11.43 -19.16 -7.71
C PHE A 144 -11.26 -20.40 -8.60
N LYS A 145 -11.21 -21.59 -8.01
CA LYS A 145 -11.29 -22.82 -8.80
C LYS A 145 -12.63 -22.78 -9.52
N ASP A 146 -12.59 -22.84 -10.84
CA ASP A 146 -13.79 -23.01 -11.63
C ASP A 146 -14.55 -24.25 -11.11
N THR A 147 -15.74 -24.02 -10.58
CA THR A 147 -16.63 -25.08 -10.09
C THR A 147 -17.29 -25.87 -11.23
N GLU A 148 -16.77 -25.77 -12.46
CA GLU A 148 -17.32 -26.46 -13.64
C GLU A 148 -16.83 -27.92 -13.83
N SER A 149 -16.12 -28.51 -12.87
CA SER A 149 -15.69 -29.92 -13.00
C SER A 149 -16.36 -30.87 -12.01
N MET A 150 -17.56 -30.58 -11.52
CA MET A 150 -18.41 -31.53 -10.80
C MET A 150 -19.80 -31.56 -11.45
N GLY A 151 -19.84 -32.03 -12.69
CA GLY A 151 -21.04 -32.47 -13.39
C GLY A 151 -21.06 -33.97 -13.48
#